data_0115bd3f52b9fe48807146c11fdbe1f9
#
_entry.id   0115bd3f52b9fe48807146c11fdbe1f9
#
_cell.length_a   1.000
_cell.length_b   1.000
_cell.length_c   1.000
_cell.angle_alpha   90.00
_cell.angle_beta   90.00
_cell.angle_gamma   90.00
#
_symmetry.space_group_name_H-M   'P 1'
#
loop_
_entity.id
_entity.type
_entity.pdbx_description
1 polymer ?
#
loop_
_entity_poly.entity_id
_entity_poly.type
_entity_poly.pdbx_seq_one_letter_code
_entity_poly.pdbx_strand_id
1 'polypeptide(L)'
;MVKSDKWIKKMALEHKMIEPFEEEQVRQGNISYGTSSYGYDMRITGEFKIMNKISDGTFIDPKKIDDKLFLSVKVDDFIILQPQTVALAKTVEYFKIPRDVVTIAFGKSTYARCGIIVNITPFEPEWEGFATLAISNISSMPVKVYANEGIAQLLFLGASEVCETSYADKQGKYQAQKTITTAKI
;
A
#
# COMPACT_ATOMS: atom_id res chain seq x y z
N MET A 1 -16.89 10.12 9.67
CA MET A 1 -17.78 9.27 8.84
C MET A 1 -17.00 8.75 7.64
N VAL A 2 -17.30 7.53 7.18
CA VAL A 2 -16.72 6.96 5.96
C VAL A 2 -17.15 7.79 4.75
N LYS A 3 -16.19 8.08 3.86
CA LYS A 3 -16.42 8.87 2.64
C LYS A 3 -16.89 7.95 1.50
N SER A 4 -17.88 8.41 0.72
CA SER A 4 -18.44 7.68 -0.43
C SER A 4 -17.61 7.85 -1.70
N ASP A 5 -17.92 7.04 -2.71
CA ASP A 5 -17.39 7.14 -4.07
C ASP A 5 -17.50 8.56 -4.66
N LYS A 6 -18.65 9.23 -4.49
CA LYS A 6 -18.84 10.63 -4.94
C LYS A 6 -17.80 11.57 -4.35
N TRP A 7 -17.52 11.43 -3.05
CA TRP A 7 -16.52 12.26 -2.39
C TRP A 7 -15.10 11.91 -2.88
N ILE A 8 -14.80 10.61 -3.02
CA ILE A 8 -13.48 10.13 -3.49
C ILE A 8 -13.21 10.66 -4.90
N LYS A 9 -14.18 10.52 -5.84
CA LYS A 9 -14.09 11.03 -7.20
C LYS A 9 -13.84 12.54 -7.21
N LYS A 10 -14.62 13.31 -6.45
CA LYS A 10 -14.44 14.75 -6.32
C LYS A 10 -13.03 15.12 -5.85
N MET A 11 -12.56 14.50 -4.76
CA MET A 11 -11.24 14.80 -4.20
C MET A 11 -10.08 14.38 -5.14
N ALA A 12 -10.23 13.27 -5.84
CA ALA A 12 -9.22 12.82 -6.80
C ALA A 12 -9.13 13.78 -8.01
N LEU A 13 -10.27 14.18 -8.59
CA LEU A 13 -10.31 14.99 -9.79
C LEU A 13 -9.96 16.47 -9.51
N GLU A 14 -10.52 17.06 -8.44
CA GLU A 14 -10.35 18.49 -8.14
C GLU A 14 -9.06 18.78 -7.34
N HIS A 15 -8.63 17.86 -6.47
CA HIS A 15 -7.51 18.05 -5.53
C HIS A 15 -6.35 17.08 -5.72
N LYS A 16 -6.41 16.19 -6.73
CA LYS A 16 -5.37 15.20 -7.03
C LYS A 16 -5.03 14.31 -5.81
N MET A 17 -6.07 13.95 -5.03
CA MET A 17 -5.89 13.12 -3.84
C MET A 17 -5.31 11.74 -4.18
N ILE A 18 -5.57 11.23 -5.40
CA ILE A 18 -5.10 9.96 -5.94
C ILE A 18 -4.61 10.20 -7.38
N GLU A 19 -3.37 9.88 -7.71
CA GLU A 19 -2.79 9.98 -9.07
C GLU A 19 -1.89 8.79 -9.39
N PRO A 20 -2.09 8.06 -10.53
CA PRO A 20 -3.23 8.15 -11.44
C PRO A 20 -4.52 7.66 -10.78
N PHE A 21 -5.66 8.22 -11.19
CA PHE A 21 -6.95 7.90 -10.61
C PHE A 21 -7.80 7.08 -11.59
N GLU A 22 -8.36 5.97 -11.10
CA GLU A 22 -9.33 5.15 -11.82
C GLU A 22 -10.73 5.43 -11.27
N GLU A 23 -11.53 6.15 -12.05
CA GLU A 23 -12.86 6.64 -11.62
C GLU A 23 -13.85 5.50 -11.40
N GLU A 24 -13.76 4.46 -12.23
CA GLU A 24 -14.61 3.28 -12.16
C GLU A 24 -13.79 2.06 -11.69
N GLN A 25 -14.46 1.04 -11.19
CA GLN A 25 -13.79 -0.19 -10.80
C GLN A 25 -13.50 -1.07 -12.02
N VAL A 26 -12.23 -1.27 -12.33
CA VAL A 26 -11.74 -2.19 -13.36
C VAL A 26 -11.76 -3.61 -12.82
N ARG A 27 -12.40 -4.55 -13.54
CA ARG A 27 -12.59 -5.95 -13.10
C ARG A 27 -12.23 -6.98 -14.15
N GLN A 28 -12.39 -6.67 -15.44
CA GLN A 28 -12.29 -7.65 -16.51
C GLN A 28 -10.84 -8.14 -16.66
N GLY A 29 -10.62 -9.42 -16.38
CA GLY A 29 -9.30 -10.07 -16.49
C GLY A 29 -8.31 -9.71 -15.38
N ASN A 30 -8.69 -8.86 -14.41
CA ASN A 30 -7.80 -8.36 -13.36
C ASN A 30 -8.34 -8.63 -11.95
N ILE A 31 -7.47 -8.70 -10.97
CA ILE A 31 -7.85 -8.48 -9.58
C ILE A 31 -8.25 -7.01 -9.46
N SER A 32 -9.52 -6.76 -9.16
CA SER A 32 -10.16 -5.46 -9.33
C SER A 32 -9.44 -4.32 -8.63
N TYR A 33 -9.40 -3.15 -9.29
CA TYR A 33 -8.85 -1.90 -8.76
C TYR A 33 -9.70 -0.69 -9.18
N GLY A 34 -9.44 0.48 -8.59
CA GLY A 34 -10.20 1.70 -8.83
C GLY A 34 -11.24 1.98 -7.76
N THR A 35 -12.17 2.90 -8.04
CA THR A 35 -13.15 3.38 -7.07
C THR A 35 -14.19 2.34 -6.74
N SER A 36 -14.43 2.09 -5.46
CA SER A 36 -15.52 1.28 -4.91
C SER A 36 -16.51 2.17 -4.16
N SER A 37 -17.64 1.61 -3.68
CA SER A 37 -18.73 2.39 -3.05
C SER A 37 -18.26 3.26 -1.88
N TYR A 38 -17.32 2.79 -1.07
CA TYR A 38 -16.79 3.49 0.12
C TYR A 38 -15.27 3.33 0.26
N GLY A 39 -14.55 3.33 -0.85
CA GLY A 39 -13.10 3.18 -0.82
C GLY A 39 -12.48 3.20 -2.21
N TYR A 40 -11.19 2.98 -2.25
CA TYR A 40 -10.39 2.87 -3.47
C TYR A 40 -9.52 1.63 -3.40
N ASP A 41 -9.65 0.76 -4.39
CA ASP A 41 -8.81 -0.41 -4.54
C ASP A 41 -7.50 -0.02 -5.22
N MET A 42 -6.43 0.08 -4.44
CA MET A 42 -5.11 0.50 -4.92
C MET A 42 -4.34 -0.66 -5.55
N ARG A 43 -3.48 -0.31 -6.52
CA ARG A 43 -2.59 -1.23 -7.23
C ARG A 43 -1.18 -1.20 -6.65
N ILE A 44 -0.40 -2.23 -6.95
CA ILE A 44 1.05 -2.22 -6.74
C ILE A 44 1.80 -2.20 -8.06
N THR A 45 2.98 -1.57 -8.08
CA THR A 45 3.89 -1.62 -9.24
C THR A 45 4.53 -3.00 -9.36
N GLY A 46 5.23 -3.24 -10.47
CA GLY A 46 6.06 -4.44 -10.67
C GLY A 46 7.42 -4.39 -9.95
N GLU A 47 7.64 -3.42 -9.06
CA GLU A 47 8.87 -3.32 -8.26
C GLU A 47 8.67 -3.91 -6.88
N PHE A 48 9.54 -4.83 -6.47
CA PHE A 48 9.47 -5.51 -5.18
C PHE A 48 10.83 -5.54 -4.50
N LYS A 49 10.82 -5.50 -3.17
CA LYS A 49 11.94 -5.87 -2.31
C LYS A 49 11.53 -7.12 -1.53
N ILE A 50 12.03 -8.27 -1.93
CA ILE A 50 11.69 -9.57 -1.31
C ILE A 50 12.68 -9.82 -0.18
N MET A 51 12.15 -10.08 1.01
CA MET A 51 13.00 -10.42 2.17
C MET A 51 13.68 -11.77 1.93
N ASN A 52 14.99 -11.79 2.10
CA ASN A 52 15.82 -12.97 1.87
C ASN A 52 16.56 -13.36 3.15
N LYS A 53 16.63 -14.66 3.43
CA LYS A 53 17.45 -15.18 4.51
C LYS A 53 18.91 -15.17 4.07
N ILE A 54 19.77 -14.40 4.75
CA ILE A 54 21.18 -14.27 4.39
C ILE A 54 22.00 -15.43 5.00
N SER A 55 21.83 -15.72 6.28
CA SER A 55 22.55 -16.79 7.01
C SER A 55 21.82 -17.15 8.29
N ASP A 56 22.18 -18.31 8.87
CA ASP A 56 21.69 -18.67 10.18
C ASP A 56 22.24 -17.71 11.25
N GLY A 57 21.38 -17.35 12.21
CA GLY A 57 21.71 -16.38 13.26
C GLY A 57 21.51 -14.92 12.86
N THR A 58 21.14 -14.62 11.59
CA THR A 58 20.77 -13.26 11.19
C THR A 58 19.40 -12.90 11.76
N PHE A 59 19.27 -11.71 12.33
CA PHE A 59 18.01 -11.14 12.82
C PHE A 59 17.70 -9.82 12.15
N ILE A 60 16.44 -9.42 12.18
CA ILE A 60 15.99 -8.14 11.66
C ILE A 60 15.95 -7.14 12.82
N ASP A 61 16.72 -6.08 12.73
CA ASP A 61 16.64 -4.95 13.64
C ASP A 61 15.86 -3.81 12.96
N PRO A 62 14.64 -3.47 13.42
CA PRO A 62 13.86 -2.40 12.82
C PRO A 62 14.48 -1.01 12.99
N LYS A 63 15.42 -0.86 13.92
CA LYS A 63 16.17 0.39 14.13
C LYS A 63 17.37 0.50 13.19
N LYS A 64 17.86 -0.61 12.66
CA LYS A 64 19.04 -0.67 11.79
C LYS A 64 18.85 -1.74 10.71
N ILE A 65 18.00 -1.45 9.75
CA ILE A 65 17.74 -2.34 8.62
C ILE A 65 19.00 -2.45 7.75
N ASP A 66 19.42 -3.69 7.46
CA ASP A 66 20.43 -3.99 6.45
C ASP A 66 19.75 -4.21 5.09
N ASP A 67 20.09 -3.41 4.11
CA ASP A 67 19.53 -3.53 2.74
C ASP A 67 19.84 -4.89 2.09
N LYS A 68 20.89 -5.61 2.53
CA LYS A 68 21.22 -6.98 2.10
C LYS A 68 20.12 -7.99 2.46
N LEU A 69 19.25 -7.66 3.43
CA LEU A 69 18.06 -8.46 3.75
C LEU A 69 17.04 -8.51 2.61
N PHE A 70 17.19 -7.67 1.61
CA PHE A 70 16.22 -7.55 0.54
C PHE A 70 16.84 -7.83 -0.83
N LEU A 71 16.18 -8.70 -1.59
CA LEU A 71 16.43 -8.88 -3.02
C LEU A 71 15.47 -7.95 -3.78
N SER A 72 16.02 -7.01 -4.54
CA SER A 72 15.23 -6.15 -5.43
C SER A 72 14.88 -6.91 -6.72
N VAL A 73 13.59 -6.97 -7.03
CA VAL A 73 13.06 -7.66 -8.21
C VAL A 73 12.14 -6.71 -8.96
N LYS A 74 12.21 -6.75 -10.29
CA LYS A 74 11.30 -6.03 -11.19
C LYS A 74 10.66 -7.00 -12.15
N VAL A 75 9.34 -6.92 -12.30
CA VAL A 75 8.53 -7.78 -13.17
C VAL A 75 7.49 -6.95 -13.90
N ASP A 76 7.02 -7.46 -15.03
CA ASP A 76 5.97 -6.81 -15.82
C ASP A 76 4.58 -7.37 -15.46
N ASP A 77 4.49 -8.64 -15.02
CA ASP A 77 3.21 -9.33 -14.79
C ASP A 77 3.05 -9.73 -13.31
N PHE A 78 3.83 -10.67 -12.78
CA PHE A 78 3.69 -11.13 -11.39
C PHE A 78 5.02 -11.60 -10.78
N ILE A 79 5.05 -11.64 -9.44
CA ILE A 79 6.05 -12.44 -8.71
C ILE A 79 5.43 -13.71 -8.16
N ILE A 80 6.27 -14.72 -7.89
CA ILE A 80 5.91 -15.90 -7.09
C ILE A 80 6.48 -15.71 -5.69
N LEU A 81 5.60 -15.40 -4.73
CA LEU A 81 5.98 -15.23 -3.34
C LEU A 81 5.99 -16.59 -2.64
N GLN A 82 7.17 -17.04 -2.22
CA GLN A 82 7.35 -18.33 -1.54
C GLN A 82 6.66 -18.35 -0.17
N PRO A 83 6.34 -19.54 0.38
CA PRO A 83 5.83 -19.67 1.73
C PRO A 83 6.70 -18.94 2.76
N GLN A 84 6.07 -18.33 3.78
CA GLN A 84 6.75 -17.65 4.90
C GLN A 84 7.70 -16.50 4.45
N THR A 85 7.44 -15.90 3.29
CA THR A 85 8.22 -14.81 2.75
C THR A 85 7.44 -13.50 2.80
N VAL A 86 8.15 -12.41 3.00
CA VAL A 86 7.63 -11.04 2.96
C VAL A 86 8.24 -10.31 1.77
N ALA A 87 7.38 -9.62 1.00
CA ALA A 87 7.80 -8.68 -0.03
C ALA A 87 7.29 -7.28 0.32
N LEU A 88 8.13 -6.27 0.12
CA LEU A 88 7.71 -4.88 0.11
C LEU A 88 7.43 -4.48 -1.34
N ALA A 89 6.31 -3.78 -1.56
CA ALA A 89 5.95 -3.20 -2.84
C ALA A 89 5.48 -1.77 -2.64
N LYS A 90 5.49 -0.96 -3.70
CA LYS A 90 4.90 0.38 -3.65
C LYS A 90 3.64 0.44 -4.51
N THR A 91 2.74 1.32 -4.15
CA THR A 91 1.53 1.60 -4.94
C THR A 91 1.88 2.19 -6.30
N VAL A 92 1.00 1.95 -7.29
CA VAL A 92 0.99 2.67 -8.57
C VAL A 92 0.53 4.10 -8.33
N GLU A 93 -0.44 4.26 -7.45
CA GLU A 93 -1.04 5.54 -7.11
C GLU A 93 -0.17 6.31 -6.12
N TYR A 94 -0.02 7.61 -6.38
CA TYR A 94 0.44 8.61 -5.43
C TYR A 94 -0.77 9.17 -4.68
N PHE A 95 -0.70 9.24 -3.36
CA PHE A 95 -1.78 9.73 -2.51
C PHE A 95 -1.42 11.07 -1.88
N LYS A 96 -2.44 11.93 -1.69
CA LYS A 96 -2.36 13.18 -0.91
C LYS A 96 -3.56 13.24 0.02
N ILE A 97 -3.35 12.94 1.28
CA ILE A 97 -4.44 12.83 2.25
C ILE A 97 -4.84 14.21 2.79
N PRO A 98 -6.11 14.60 2.75
CA PRO A 98 -6.59 15.86 3.33
C PRO A 98 -6.38 15.91 4.84
N ARG A 99 -6.25 17.12 5.40
CA ARG A 99 -5.98 17.34 6.83
C ARG A 99 -7.11 16.85 7.76
N ASP A 100 -8.34 16.79 7.26
CA ASP A 100 -9.53 16.32 7.99
C ASP A 100 -9.86 14.84 7.75
N VAL A 101 -8.91 14.08 7.17
CA VAL A 101 -9.12 12.69 6.78
C VAL A 101 -8.00 11.81 7.31
N VAL A 102 -8.36 10.63 7.82
CA VAL A 102 -7.46 9.51 8.09
C VAL A 102 -7.90 8.32 7.24
N THR A 103 -6.97 7.44 6.88
CA THR A 103 -7.28 6.27 6.06
C THR A 103 -7.06 4.97 6.82
N ILE A 104 -7.78 3.92 6.40
CA ILE A 104 -7.53 2.55 6.83
C ILE A 104 -7.48 1.68 5.58
N ALA A 105 -6.47 0.81 5.48
CA ALA A 105 -6.32 -0.11 4.37
C ALA A 105 -6.50 -1.57 4.80
N PHE A 106 -7.14 -2.35 3.94
CA PHE A 106 -7.31 -3.79 4.10
C PHE A 106 -6.86 -4.51 2.83
N GLY A 107 -6.18 -5.65 2.99
CA GLY A 107 -5.86 -6.53 1.86
C GLY A 107 -7.11 -6.99 1.13
N LYS A 108 -7.01 -7.18 -0.19
CA LYS A 108 -8.15 -7.67 -0.99
C LYS A 108 -8.51 -9.10 -0.61
N SER A 109 -9.82 -9.35 -0.59
CA SER A 109 -10.39 -10.66 -0.25
C SER A 109 -9.90 -11.80 -1.15
N THR A 110 -9.55 -11.52 -2.40
CA THR A 110 -8.96 -12.49 -3.33
C THR A 110 -7.63 -13.01 -2.78
N TYR A 111 -6.74 -12.12 -2.38
CA TYR A 111 -5.45 -12.47 -1.80
C TYR A 111 -5.56 -13.07 -0.40
N ALA A 112 -6.47 -12.56 0.43
CA ALA A 112 -6.71 -13.11 1.77
C ALA A 112 -7.09 -14.60 1.73
N ARG A 113 -7.89 -15.02 0.73
CA ARG A 113 -8.28 -16.43 0.52
C ARG A 113 -7.14 -17.32 0.02
N CYS A 114 -6.08 -16.72 -0.50
CA CYS A 114 -4.85 -17.43 -0.91
C CYS A 114 -3.77 -17.43 0.19
N GLY A 115 -4.07 -16.95 1.40
CA GLY A 115 -3.11 -16.86 2.50
C GLY A 115 -2.11 -15.71 2.34
N ILE A 116 -2.47 -14.65 1.60
CA ILE A 116 -1.69 -13.42 1.53
C ILE A 116 -2.26 -12.39 2.52
N ILE A 117 -1.38 -11.89 3.38
CA ILE A 117 -1.67 -10.74 4.24
C ILE A 117 -1.00 -9.52 3.66
N VAL A 118 -1.75 -8.44 3.50
CA VAL A 118 -1.24 -7.12 3.16
C VAL A 118 -1.27 -6.26 4.42
N ASN A 119 -0.10 -5.85 4.88
CA ASN A 119 0.03 -4.98 6.04
C ASN A 119 0.48 -3.59 5.61
N ILE A 120 -0.28 -2.59 6.07
CA ILE A 120 -0.02 -1.18 5.82
C ILE A 120 -0.61 -0.37 6.97
N THR A 121 0.11 0.62 7.44
CA THR A 121 -0.37 1.53 8.48
C THR A 121 -1.32 2.58 7.89
N PRO A 122 -2.21 3.19 8.69
CA PRO A 122 -3.06 4.29 8.24
C PRO A 122 -2.23 5.41 7.58
N PHE A 123 -2.73 5.99 6.49
CA PHE A 123 -2.19 7.25 6.00
C PHE A 123 -2.79 8.35 6.86
N GLU A 124 -1.92 9.04 7.58
CA GLU A 124 -2.29 10.12 8.48
C GLU A 124 -2.68 11.40 7.70
N PRO A 125 -3.38 12.35 8.35
CA PRO A 125 -3.67 13.67 7.76
C PRO A 125 -2.41 14.34 7.19
N GLU A 126 -2.52 14.85 5.95
CA GLU A 126 -1.46 15.51 5.17
C GLU A 126 -0.24 14.63 4.85
N TRP A 127 -0.34 13.31 5.05
CA TRP A 127 0.63 12.41 4.44
C TRP A 127 0.43 12.38 2.91
N GLU A 128 1.54 12.41 2.19
CA GLU A 128 1.53 12.18 0.75
C GLU A 128 2.66 11.23 0.33
N GLY A 129 2.50 10.55 -0.80
CA GLY A 129 3.52 9.65 -1.34
C GLY A 129 2.94 8.42 -2.05
N PHE A 130 3.86 7.63 -2.61
CA PHE A 130 3.57 6.23 -2.95
C PHE A 130 3.64 5.40 -1.67
N ALA A 131 2.58 4.66 -1.35
CA ALA A 131 2.59 3.84 -0.15
C ALA A 131 3.46 2.59 -0.32
N THR A 132 4.26 2.26 0.69
CA THR A 132 4.96 0.98 0.77
C THR A 132 4.09 0.00 1.54
N LEU A 133 3.77 -1.14 0.93
CA LEU A 133 3.01 -2.23 1.52
C LEU A 133 3.91 -3.40 1.83
N ALA A 134 3.67 -4.08 2.95
CA ALA A 134 4.27 -5.37 3.25
C ALA A 134 3.28 -6.49 2.88
N ILE A 135 3.69 -7.38 2.00
CA ILE A 135 2.90 -8.49 1.46
C ILE A 135 3.52 -9.78 1.98
N SER A 136 2.78 -10.51 2.81
CA SER A 136 3.26 -11.73 3.46
C SER A 136 2.50 -12.94 2.95
N ASN A 137 3.21 -13.98 2.51
CA ASN A 137 2.63 -15.28 2.23
C ASN A 137 2.69 -16.15 3.50
N ILE A 138 1.56 -16.32 4.16
CA ILE A 138 1.44 -17.19 5.36
C ILE A 138 0.94 -18.60 5.01
N SER A 139 0.67 -18.88 3.73
CA SER A 139 0.26 -20.21 3.29
C SER A 139 1.46 -21.16 3.17
N SER A 140 1.17 -22.45 3.01
CA SER A 140 2.20 -23.48 2.74
C SER A 140 2.57 -23.60 1.26
N MET A 141 1.92 -22.82 0.37
CA MET A 141 2.09 -22.88 -1.08
C MET A 141 2.68 -21.56 -1.62
N PRO A 142 3.48 -21.61 -2.71
CA PRO A 142 3.83 -20.40 -3.46
C PRO A 142 2.58 -19.72 -4.03
N VAL A 143 2.50 -18.39 -3.94
CA VAL A 143 1.36 -17.60 -4.42
C VAL A 143 1.84 -16.56 -5.43
N LYS A 144 1.09 -16.40 -6.54
CA LYS A 144 1.30 -15.30 -7.48
C LYS A 144 0.77 -13.99 -6.90
N VAL A 145 1.58 -12.94 -6.99
CA VAL A 145 1.18 -11.58 -6.67
C VAL A 145 1.38 -10.72 -7.92
N TYR A 146 0.27 -10.23 -8.46
CA TYR A 146 0.24 -9.54 -9.76
C TYR A 146 0.63 -8.07 -9.63
N ALA A 147 1.46 -7.61 -10.56
CA ALA A 147 1.80 -6.20 -10.72
C ALA A 147 0.67 -5.46 -11.47
N ASN A 148 0.52 -4.18 -11.19
CA ASN A 148 -0.46 -3.27 -11.79
C ASN A 148 -1.94 -3.66 -11.55
N GLU A 149 -2.19 -4.60 -10.66
CA GLU A 149 -3.51 -5.04 -10.25
C GLU A 149 -3.82 -4.68 -8.79
N GLY A 150 -5.09 -4.81 -8.37
CA GLY A 150 -5.55 -4.45 -7.04
C GLY A 150 -4.98 -5.34 -5.96
N ILE A 151 -4.43 -4.75 -4.90
CA ILE A 151 -3.81 -5.46 -3.78
C ILE A 151 -4.51 -5.19 -2.44
N ALA A 152 -5.00 -3.98 -2.24
CA ALA A 152 -5.62 -3.55 -1.00
C ALA A 152 -6.68 -2.48 -1.26
N GLN A 153 -7.69 -2.41 -0.40
CA GLN A 153 -8.70 -1.37 -0.40
C GLN A 153 -8.39 -0.33 0.66
N LEU A 154 -8.41 0.95 0.26
CA LEU A 154 -8.22 2.10 1.12
C LEU A 154 -9.58 2.74 1.43
N LEU A 155 -9.92 2.84 2.71
CA LEU A 155 -11.09 3.57 3.21
C LEU A 155 -10.67 4.96 3.67
N PHE A 156 -11.50 5.97 3.38
CA PHE A 156 -11.29 7.35 3.81
C PHE A 156 -12.32 7.70 4.91
N LEU A 157 -11.82 8.12 6.05
CA LEU A 157 -12.63 8.47 7.22
C LEU A 157 -12.45 9.96 7.53
N GLY A 158 -13.54 10.72 7.41
CA GLY A 158 -13.53 12.12 7.86
C GLY A 158 -13.54 12.19 9.38
N ALA A 159 -12.62 12.97 9.93
CA ALA A 159 -12.55 13.28 11.35
C ALA A 159 -13.71 14.16 11.81
N SER A 160 -14.08 14.11 13.09
CA SER A 160 -15.09 15.00 13.70
C SER A 160 -14.59 16.43 13.84
N GLU A 161 -13.27 16.59 13.97
CA GLU A 161 -12.55 17.87 14.03
C GLU A 161 -11.20 17.74 13.34
N VAL A 162 -10.65 18.87 12.90
CA VAL A 162 -9.31 18.91 12.28
C VAL A 162 -8.24 18.67 13.35
N CYS A 163 -7.27 17.81 13.04
CA CYS A 163 -6.17 17.52 13.97
C CYS A 163 -5.30 18.77 14.21
N GLU A 164 -4.83 18.95 15.43
CA GLU A 164 -3.90 20.01 15.80
C GLU A 164 -2.56 19.85 15.06
N THR A 165 -2.03 18.62 15.03
CA THR A 165 -0.74 18.30 14.41
C THR A 165 -0.91 17.20 13.37
N SER A 166 -0.61 17.50 12.11
CA SER A 166 -0.66 16.55 10.99
C SER A 166 0.66 15.80 10.81
N TYR A 167 0.68 14.84 9.86
CA TYR A 167 1.90 14.13 9.49
C TYR A 167 2.95 15.04 8.85
N ALA A 168 2.51 16.04 8.08
CA ALA A 168 3.41 17.05 7.51
C ALA A 168 4.01 17.94 8.60
N ASP A 169 3.20 18.39 9.57
CA ASP A 169 3.67 19.21 10.70
C ASP A 169 4.74 18.49 11.53
N LYS A 170 4.61 17.17 11.73
CA LYS A 170 5.59 16.32 12.41
C LYS A 170 6.87 16.08 11.61
N GLN A 171 6.92 16.48 10.34
CA GLN A 171 7.98 16.08 9.39
C GLN A 171 8.17 14.55 9.35
N GLY A 172 7.06 13.82 9.27
CA GLY A 172 7.02 12.39 9.42
C GLY A 172 8.00 11.67 8.47
N LYS A 173 8.71 10.67 8.97
CA LYS A 173 9.83 9.99 8.30
C LYS A 173 9.49 9.32 6.95
N TYR A 174 8.22 9.12 6.68
CA TYR A 174 7.72 8.55 5.41
C TYR A 174 6.97 9.57 4.55
N GLN A 175 7.14 10.87 4.79
CA GLN A 175 6.53 11.92 3.97
C GLN A 175 7.15 11.93 2.56
N ALA A 176 6.32 12.17 1.55
CA ALA A 176 6.68 12.29 0.14
C ALA A 176 7.51 11.10 -0.41
N GLN A 177 7.16 9.86 -0.01
CA GLN A 177 7.85 8.66 -0.49
C GLN A 177 7.76 8.54 -2.01
N LYS A 178 8.89 8.25 -2.68
CA LYS A 178 8.99 8.04 -4.13
C LYS A 178 9.32 6.60 -4.51
N THR A 179 9.92 5.85 -3.59
CA THR A 179 10.39 4.48 -3.81
C THR A 179 9.91 3.56 -2.70
N ILE A 180 10.11 2.24 -2.85
CA ILE A 180 9.90 1.28 -1.77
C ILE A 180 10.84 1.64 -0.62
N THR A 181 10.25 2.01 0.52
CA THR A 181 11.01 2.47 1.69
C THR A 181 11.03 1.36 2.74
N THR A 182 12.23 1.01 3.23
CA THR A 182 12.44 0.11 4.36
C THR A 182 12.22 0.83 5.69
N ALA A 183 12.27 0.12 6.83
CA ALA A 183 12.06 0.73 8.14
C ALA A 183 13.09 1.85 8.42
N LYS A 184 12.60 2.95 8.99
CA LYS A 184 13.39 4.13 9.41
C LYS A 184 13.04 4.46 10.87
N ILE A 185 13.97 5.04 11.60
CA ILE A 185 13.78 5.66 12.91
C ILE A 185 13.70 7.18 12.78
#